data_80f7603a17d482e4a5b7b4ba4a7b21cd
#
_entry.id   80f7603a17d482e4a5b7b4ba4a7b21cd
#
_cell.length_a   1.000
_cell.length_b   1.000
_cell.length_c   1.000
_cell.angle_alpha   90.00
_cell.angle_beta   90.00
_cell.angle_gamma   90.00
#
_symmetry.space_group_name_H-M   'P 1'
#
loop_
_entity.id
_entity.type
_entity.pdbx_description
1 polymer ?
#
loop_
_entity_poly.entity_id
_entity_poly.type
_entity_poly.pdbx_seq_one_letter_code
_entity_poly.pdbx_strand_id
1 'polypeptide(L)'
;FVYIHNDNDIQRLVTNLFKNTTPKGSQSNDPFWDQAASMLLKALVSYLHYEAPPEEQNFSTVLEMIRAGELPDDEGGSQDMVTISPLDEIFEKLEKRCPDHIALKYYRSYHSGSTKTLKSIQITLLARLEKFNLDSLASMTCFDELELDQIGEKKTALFALIPENDTSFNFIVGMLYTQLFQQLYYQADFVHTGRL
;
A
#
# COMPACT_ATOMS: atom_id res chain seq x y z
N PHE A 1 2.39 3.21 8.31
CA PHE A 1 3.33 2.08 8.10
C PHE A 1 4.12 1.73 9.37
N VAL A 2 4.01 2.50 10.43
CA VAL A 2 4.73 2.32 11.71
C VAL A 2 4.64 0.87 12.26
N TYR A 3 3.51 0.20 12.07
CA TYR A 3 3.28 -1.17 12.56
C TYR A 3 3.69 -2.28 11.59
N ILE A 4 4.51 -1.97 10.57
CA ILE A 4 5.12 -2.96 9.69
C ILE A 4 6.43 -3.39 10.34
N HIS A 5 6.53 -4.65 10.75
CA HIS A 5 7.74 -5.23 11.34
C HIS A 5 8.51 -6.13 10.38
N ASN A 6 7.82 -6.63 9.34
CA ASN A 6 8.40 -7.57 8.38
C ASN A 6 7.56 -7.64 7.08
N ASP A 7 8.06 -8.38 6.09
CA ASP A 7 7.43 -8.53 4.78
C ASP A 7 6.01 -9.12 4.84
N ASN A 8 5.70 -9.95 5.84
CA ASN A 8 4.36 -10.51 6.01
C ASN A 8 3.34 -9.43 6.40
N ASP A 9 3.77 -8.41 7.15
CA ASP A 9 2.90 -7.30 7.54
C ASP A 9 2.57 -6.42 6.33
N ILE A 10 3.52 -6.23 5.40
CA ILE A 10 3.29 -5.57 4.11
C ILE A 10 2.24 -6.36 3.31
N GLN A 11 2.41 -7.68 3.24
CA GLN A 11 1.46 -8.56 2.57
C GLN A 11 0.04 -8.45 3.16
N ARG A 12 -0.06 -8.40 4.49
CA ARG A 12 -1.33 -8.26 5.22
C ARG A 12 -1.96 -6.88 4.98
N LEU A 13 -1.17 -5.80 5.07
CA LEU A 13 -1.63 -4.44 4.82
C LEU A 13 -2.25 -4.33 3.42
N VAL A 14 -1.54 -4.76 2.38
CA VAL A 14 -2.02 -4.70 1.01
C VAL A 14 -3.25 -5.57 0.80
N THR A 15 -3.25 -6.81 1.32
CA THR A 15 -4.42 -7.70 1.23
C THR A 15 -5.64 -7.10 1.92
N ASN A 16 -5.45 -6.50 3.10
CA ASN A 16 -6.52 -5.84 3.85
C ASN A 16 -7.08 -4.63 3.11
N LEU A 17 -6.22 -3.78 2.56
CA LEU A 17 -6.63 -2.64 1.75
C LEU A 17 -7.51 -3.10 0.57
N PHE A 18 -7.04 -4.06 -0.23
CA PHE A 18 -7.79 -4.56 -1.37
C PHE A 18 -9.14 -5.17 -0.97
N LYS A 19 -9.19 -5.96 0.11
CA LYS A 19 -10.45 -6.51 0.62
C LYS A 19 -11.46 -5.45 1.03
N ASN A 20 -11.00 -4.40 1.70
CA ASN A 20 -11.87 -3.34 2.21
C ASN A 20 -12.25 -2.29 1.16
N THR A 21 -11.48 -2.16 0.07
CA THR A 21 -11.76 -1.24 -1.04
C THR A 21 -12.47 -1.90 -2.22
N THR A 22 -12.70 -3.20 -2.18
CA THR A 22 -13.48 -3.91 -3.22
C THR A 22 -14.97 -3.61 -3.00
N PRO A 23 -15.69 -3.07 -4.02
CA PRO A 23 -17.11 -2.80 -3.90
C PRO A 23 -17.90 -4.09 -3.62
N LYS A 24 -18.85 -4.04 -2.68
CA LYS A 24 -19.68 -5.18 -2.35
C LYS A 24 -20.52 -5.58 -3.57
N GLY A 25 -20.43 -6.83 -3.98
CA GLY A 25 -21.16 -7.37 -5.14
C GLY A 25 -20.42 -7.26 -6.48
N SER A 26 -19.30 -6.55 -6.56
CA SER A 26 -18.41 -6.63 -7.72
C SER A 26 -17.48 -7.82 -7.54
N GLN A 27 -17.86 -8.98 -8.06
CA GLN A 27 -16.83 -9.98 -8.38
C GLN A 27 -16.10 -9.43 -9.62
N SER A 28 -14.83 -9.05 -9.46
CA SER A 28 -13.98 -8.84 -10.62
C SER A 28 -14.02 -10.12 -11.46
N ASN A 29 -14.55 -10.05 -12.67
CA ASN A 29 -14.56 -11.20 -13.57
C ASN A 29 -13.14 -11.66 -13.94
N ASP A 30 -12.13 -10.83 -13.68
CA ASP A 30 -10.73 -11.12 -13.89
C ASP A 30 -9.90 -10.68 -12.68
N PRO A 31 -9.49 -11.61 -11.81
CA PRO A 31 -8.66 -11.32 -10.64
C PRO A 31 -7.24 -10.84 -10.99
N PHE A 32 -6.83 -10.95 -12.27
CA PHE A 32 -5.51 -10.56 -12.73
C PHE A 32 -5.18 -9.10 -12.40
N TRP A 33 -6.10 -8.18 -12.67
CA TRP A 33 -5.87 -6.75 -12.47
C TRP A 33 -5.64 -6.38 -11.00
N ASP A 34 -6.43 -6.96 -10.10
CA ASP A 34 -6.27 -6.75 -8.66
C ASP A 34 -4.98 -7.39 -8.13
N GLN A 35 -4.61 -8.56 -8.62
CA GLN A 35 -3.35 -9.21 -8.24
C GLN A 35 -2.15 -8.40 -8.73
N ALA A 36 -2.15 -7.96 -9.98
CA ALA A 36 -1.07 -7.15 -10.56
C ALA A 36 -0.95 -5.78 -9.87
N ALA A 37 -2.07 -5.10 -9.59
CA ALA A 37 -2.09 -3.86 -8.82
C ALA A 37 -1.58 -4.07 -7.39
N SER A 38 -1.90 -5.20 -6.76
CA SER A 38 -1.37 -5.54 -5.43
C SER A 38 0.15 -5.78 -5.45
N MET A 39 0.70 -6.33 -6.54
CA MET A 39 2.16 -6.49 -6.68
C MET A 39 2.86 -5.13 -6.76
N LEU A 40 2.34 -4.20 -7.57
CA LEU A 40 2.87 -2.84 -7.62
C LEU A 40 2.80 -2.17 -6.25
N LEU A 41 1.66 -2.23 -5.56
CA LEU A 41 1.53 -1.64 -4.23
C LEU A 41 2.52 -2.26 -3.22
N LYS A 42 2.71 -3.58 -3.24
CA LYS A 42 3.72 -4.23 -2.39
C LYS A 42 5.13 -3.77 -2.69
N ALA A 43 5.47 -3.56 -3.97
CA ALA A 43 6.77 -3.01 -4.35
C ALA A 43 6.99 -1.63 -3.75
N LEU A 44 6.00 -0.72 -3.89
CA LEU A 44 6.08 0.65 -3.40
C LEU A 44 6.12 0.71 -1.87
N VAL A 45 5.24 -0.02 -1.19
CA VAL A 45 5.22 -0.06 0.29
C VAL A 45 6.52 -0.66 0.84
N SER A 46 7.04 -1.73 0.22
CA SER A 46 8.33 -2.32 0.63
C SER A 46 9.48 -1.34 0.41
N TYR A 47 9.48 -0.63 -0.71
CA TYR A 47 10.50 0.40 -0.96
C TYR A 47 10.44 1.50 0.11
N LEU A 48 9.27 2.07 0.36
CA LEU A 48 9.12 3.14 1.35
C LEU A 48 9.47 2.66 2.76
N HIS A 49 9.05 1.47 3.14
CA HIS A 49 9.33 0.94 4.49
C HIS A 49 10.82 0.75 4.76
N TYR A 50 11.60 0.26 3.79
CA TYR A 50 13.02 -0.07 4.00
C TYR A 50 13.98 1.05 3.59
N GLU A 51 13.58 1.93 2.68
CA GLU A 51 14.49 2.87 2.03
C GLU A 51 14.15 4.33 2.28
N ALA A 52 12.91 4.66 2.61
CA ALA A 52 12.46 6.04 2.82
C ALA A 52 12.45 6.43 4.31
N PRO A 53 12.62 7.73 4.62
CA PRO A 53 12.48 8.22 5.98
C PRO A 53 11.02 8.06 6.47
N PRO A 54 10.78 7.98 7.81
CA PRO A 54 9.46 7.71 8.38
C PRO A 54 8.36 8.67 7.90
N GLU A 55 8.70 9.92 7.63
CA GLU A 55 7.77 10.95 7.18
C GLU A 55 7.19 10.67 5.78
N GLU A 56 7.92 9.92 4.96
CA GLU A 56 7.51 9.51 3.62
C GLU A 56 6.79 8.15 3.60
N GLN A 57 6.73 7.45 4.72
CA GLN A 57 6.14 6.11 4.81
C GLN A 57 4.61 6.18 4.96
N ASN A 58 3.92 6.70 3.96
CA ASN A 58 2.46 6.88 3.95
C ASN A 58 1.84 6.69 2.55
N PHE A 59 0.51 6.66 2.46
CA PHE A 59 -0.19 6.45 1.20
C PHE A 59 -0.14 7.66 0.25
N SER A 60 0.08 8.87 0.76
CA SER A 60 0.25 10.06 -0.09
C SER A 60 1.51 9.92 -0.93
N THR A 61 2.63 9.52 -0.32
CA THR A 61 3.88 9.25 -1.02
C THR A 61 3.74 8.09 -2.03
N VAL A 62 2.99 7.04 -1.67
CA VAL A 62 2.68 5.96 -2.64
C VAL A 62 1.97 6.51 -3.87
N LEU A 63 0.97 7.39 -3.70
CA LEU A 63 0.25 8.01 -4.82
C LEU A 63 1.17 8.90 -5.68
N GLU A 64 2.06 9.66 -5.06
CA GLU A 64 3.07 10.47 -5.78
C GLU A 64 4.02 9.58 -6.60
N MET A 65 4.49 8.47 -6.03
CA MET A 65 5.33 7.52 -6.76
C MET A 65 4.61 6.90 -7.97
N ILE A 66 3.33 6.53 -7.83
CA ILE A 66 2.55 5.99 -8.96
C ILE A 66 2.42 7.04 -10.06
N ARG A 67 2.11 8.29 -9.72
CA ARG A 67 1.99 9.39 -10.68
C ARG A 67 3.32 9.70 -11.35
N ALA A 68 4.42 9.71 -10.60
CA ALA A 68 5.75 9.87 -11.16
C ALA A 68 6.14 8.72 -12.12
N GLY A 69 5.54 7.55 -11.93
CA GLY A 69 5.72 6.38 -12.80
C GLY A 69 4.73 6.31 -13.96
N GLU A 70 3.87 7.33 -14.19
CA GLU A 70 2.95 7.33 -15.32
C GLU A 70 3.71 7.31 -16.64
N LEU A 71 3.39 6.30 -17.45
CA LEU A 71 3.98 6.12 -18.75
C LEU A 71 3.26 7.05 -19.75
N PRO A 72 4.00 7.74 -20.65
CA PRO A 72 3.40 8.59 -21.67
C PRO A 72 2.47 7.80 -22.57
N ASP A 73 1.46 8.46 -23.11
CA ASP A 73 0.61 7.86 -24.13
C ASP A 73 1.44 7.62 -25.40
N ASP A 74 1.32 6.42 -25.94
CA ASP A 74 1.97 6.00 -27.17
C ASP A 74 1.23 6.64 -28.37
N GLU A 75 1.30 7.98 -28.48
CA GLU A 75 0.78 8.72 -29.65
C GLU A 75 1.78 8.62 -30.78
N GLY A 76 1.79 7.48 -31.46
CA GLY A 76 2.25 7.40 -32.84
C GLY A 76 3.76 7.50 -33.08
N GLY A 77 4.45 6.39 -33.12
CA GLY A 77 5.57 6.20 -34.03
C GLY A 77 6.97 6.41 -33.50
N SER A 78 7.46 5.48 -32.74
CA SER A 78 8.82 4.93 -32.81
C SER A 78 8.94 3.80 -31.80
N GLN A 79 9.00 2.57 -32.26
CA GLN A 79 9.05 1.36 -31.44
C GLN A 79 10.33 1.17 -30.61
N ASP A 80 11.26 2.12 -30.62
CA ASP A 80 12.62 1.94 -30.08
C ASP A 80 13.04 2.89 -28.95
N MET A 81 12.19 3.78 -28.44
CA MET A 81 12.53 4.55 -27.25
C MET A 81 11.86 3.91 -26.02
N VAL A 82 12.62 3.10 -25.29
CA VAL A 82 12.26 2.68 -23.92
C VAL A 82 12.24 3.94 -23.05
N THR A 83 11.06 4.50 -22.84
CA THR A 83 10.91 5.66 -21.95
C THR A 83 11.04 5.14 -20.51
N ILE A 84 12.18 5.41 -19.91
CA ILE A 84 12.43 5.09 -18.49
C ILE A 84 11.65 6.10 -17.66
N SER A 85 10.73 5.63 -16.84
CA SER A 85 9.98 6.50 -15.92
C SER A 85 10.84 6.84 -14.69
N PRO A 86 10.56 7.96 -13.97
CA PRO A 86 11.23 8.25 -12.72
C PRO A 86 11.11 7.10 -11.68
N LEU A 87 10.04 6.34 -11.75
CA LEU A 87 9.85 5.16 -10.90
C LEU A 87 10.84 4.05 -11.28
N ASP A 88 11.05 3.79 -12.57
CA ASP A 88 12.04 2.82 -13.05
C ASP A 88 13.45 3.19 -12.57
N GLU A 89 13.80 4.48 -12.63
CA GLU A 89 15.11 4.95 -12.15
C GLU A 89 15.35 4.68 -10.67
N ILE A 90 14.28 4.82 -9.84
CA ILE A 90 14.35 4.52 -8.40
C ILE A 90 14.68 3.05 -8.19
N PHE A 91 13.94 2.17 -8.88
CA PHE A 91 14.14 0.72 -8.75
C PHE A 91 15.44 0.23 -9.38
N GLU A 92 15.93 0.83 -10.47
CA GLU A 92 17.25 0.56 -11.01
C GLU A 92 18.38 0.95 -10.05
N LYS A 93 18.26 2.09 -9.36
CA LYS A 93 19.23 2.50 -8.33
C LYS A 93 19.24 1.53 -7.17
N LEU A 94 18.06 1.08 -6.74
CA LEU A 94 17.92 0.06 -5.69
C LEU A 94 18.56 -1.27 -6.13
N GLU A 95 18.32 -1.71 -7.37
CA GLU A 95 18.88 -2.95 -7.91
C GLU A 95 20.41 -2.96 -7.92
N LYS A 96 21.04 -1.83 -8.30
CA LYS A 96 22.49 -1.69 -8.28
C LYS A 96 23.09 -1.77 -6.88
N ARG A 97 22.33 -1.36 -5.85
CA ARG A 97 22.76 -1.34 -4.46
C ARG A 97 22.41 -2.64 -3.72
N CYS A 98 21.22 -3.16 -3.90
CA CYS A 98 20.69 -4.33 -3.20
C CYS A 98 19.84 -5.20 -4.15
N PRO A 99 20.46 -6.06 -4.99
CA PRO A 99 19.76 -6.80 -6.05
C PRO A 99 18.72 -7.82 -5.55
N ASP A 100 18.82 -8.25 -4.28
CA ASP A 100 17.91 -9.22 -3.65
C ASP A 100 16.79 -8.55 -2.84
N HIS A 101 16.67 -7.23 -2.89
CA HIS A 101 15.67 -6.49 -2.13
C HIS A 101 14.24 -6.95 -2.47
N ILE A 102 13.38 -7.11 -1.45
CA ILE A 102 12.02 -7.63 -1.63
C ILE A 102 11.17 -6.74 -2.56
N ALA A 103 11.33 -5.43 -2.49
CA ALA A 103 10.64 -4.49 -3.36
C ALA A 103 10.93 -4.75 -4.85
N LEU A 104 12.18 -5.13 -5.19
CA LEU A 104 12.57 -5.47 -6.56
C LEU A 104 11.86 -6.73 -7.06
N LYS A 105 11.67 -7.74 -6.19
CA LYS A 105 10.98 -8.98 -6.59
C LYS A 105 9.54 -8.68 -7.03
N TYR A 106 8.84 -7.83 -6.28
CA TYR A 106 7.49 -7.39 -6.63
C TYR A 106 7.47 -6.47 -7.84
N TYR A 107 8.43 -5.54 -7.93
CA TYR A 107 8.52 -4.60 -9.05
C TYR A 107 8.80 -5.30 -10.37
N ARG A 108 9.77 -6.22 -10.43
CA ARG A 108 10.06 -7.02 -11.61
C ARG A 108 8.85 -7.83 -12.07
N SER A 109 8.08 -8.41 -11.12
CA SER A 109 6.86 -9.15 -11.44
C SER A 109 5.79 -8.24 -12.07
N TYR A 110 5.62 -7.02 -11.55
CA TYR A 110 4.76 -6.01 -12.15
C TYR A 110 5.27 -5.58 -13.53
N HIS A 111 6.56 -5.25 -13.64
CA HIS A 111 7.18 -4.66 -14.84
C HIS A 111 7.36 -5.64 -16.01
N SER A 112 7.03 -6.91 -15.85
CA SER A 112 7.11 -7.93 -16.91
C SER A 112 6.04 -7.79 -18.01
N GLY A 113 5.04 -6.91 -17.81
CA GLY A 113 3.95 -6.67 -18.75
C GLY A 113 4.30 -5.69 -19.87
N SER A 114 3.44 -5.63 -20.90
CA SER A 114 3.53 -4.57 -21.93
C SER A 114 3.20 -3.21 -21.35
N THR A 115 3.68 -2.11 -21.95
CA THR A 115 3.40 -0.73 -21.53
C THR A 115 1.89 -0.46 -21.33
N LYS A 116 1.04 -0.94 -22.23
CA LYS A 116 -0.43 -0.82 -22.12
C LYS A 116 -0.96 -1.56 -20.89
N THR A 117 -0.40 -2.74 -20.60
CA THR A 117 -0.77 -3.54 -19.42
C THR A 117 -0.33 -2.82 -18.15
N LEU A 118 0.89 -2.30 -18.09
CA LEU A 118 1.41 -1.57 -16.95
C LEU A 118 0.55 -0.34 -16.62
N LYS A 119 0.19 0.44 -17.65
CA LYS A 119 -0.71 1.59 -17.50
C LYS A 119 -2.08 1.19 -16.94
N SER A 120 -2.67 0.10 -17.42
CA SER A 120 -3.94 -0.42 -16.88
C SER A 120 -3.82 -0.85 -15.42
N ILE A 121 -2.70 -1.44 -15.04
CA ILE A 121 -2.42 -1.84 -13.64
C ILE A 121 -2.28 -0.58 -12.76
N GLN A 122 -1.57 0.45 -13.21
CA GLN A 122 -1.45 1.73 -12.49
C GLN A 122 -2.83 2.38 -12.28
N ILE A 123 -3.66 2.45 -13.31
CA ILE A 123 -5.03 2.96 -13.22
C ILE A 123 -5.86 2.15 -12.21
N THR A 124 -5.75 0.83 -12.23
CA THR A 124 -6.44 -0.03 -11.28
C THR A 124 -6.01 0.26 -9.83
N LEU A 125 -4.70 0.44 -9.61
CA LEU A 125 -4.19 0.78 -8.28
C LEU A 125 -4.63 2.17 -7.84
N LEU A 126 -4.56 3.18 -8.72
CA LEU A 126 -5.03 4.54 -8.44
C LEU A 126 -6.51 4.55 -8.06
N ALA A 127 -7.35 3.76 -8.74
CA ALA A 127 -8.76 3.62 -8.41
C ALA A 127 -8.98 3.01 -7.00
N ARG A 128 -8.12 2.08 -6.56
CA ARG A 128 -8.16 1.52 -5.20
C ARG A 128 -7.73 2.52 -4.13
N LEU A 129 -6.83 3.44 -4.48
CA LEU A 129 -6.27 4.46 -3.59
C LEU A 129 -6.96 5.83 -3.73
N GLU A 130 -7.98 5.96 -4.59
CA GLU A 130 -8.64 7.23 -4.92
C GLU A 130 -8.97 8.09 -3.68
N LYS A 131 -9.50 7.46 -2.64
CA LYS A 131 -9.93 8.15 -1.42
C LYS A 131 -8.79 8.80 -0.64
N PHE A 132 -7.57 8.27 -0.76
CA PHE A 132 -6.38 8.88 -0.15
C PHE A 132 -5.93 10.18 -0.84
N ASN A 133 -6.58 10.58 -1.96
CA ASN A 133 -6.41 11.90 -2.56
C ASN A 133 -7.14 13.01 -1.78
N LEU A 134 -8.06 12.65 -0.86
CA LEU A 134 -8.75 13.63 -0.04
C LEU A 134 -7.79 14.15 1.05
N ASP A 135 -7.60 15.46 1.11
CA ASP A 135 -6.68 16.11 2.07
C ASP A 135 -6.96 15.69 3.52
N SER A 136 -8.23 15.54 3.87
CA SER A 136 -8.63 15.09 5.21
C SER A 136 -8.14 13.67 5.52
N LEU A 137 -8.25 12.75 4.57
CA LEU A 137 -7.79 11.38 4.74
C LEU A 137 -6.27 11.27 4.66
N ALA A 138 -5.66 11.99 3.73
CA ALA A 138 -4.22 12.09 3.60
C ALA A 138 -3.59 12.56 4.91
N SER A 139 -4.07 13.69 5.47
CA SER A 139 -3.60 14.24 6.75
C SER A 139 -3.78 13.26 7.91
N MET A 140 -4.94 12.59 8.00
CA MET A 140 -5.23 11.63 9.07
C MET A 140 -4.34 10.38 9.01
N THR A 141 -3.81 10.03 7.84
CA THR A 141 -3.03 8.80 7.65
C THR A 141 -1.54 9.01 7.44
N CYS A 142 -1.06 10.28 7.47
CA CYS A 142 0.36 10.62 7.29
C CYS A 142 1.23 10.16 8.46
N PHE A 143 0.71 10.22 9.69
CA PHE A 143 1.44 9.88 10.90
C PHE A 143 0.54 9.12 11.88
N ASP A 144 1.16 8.48 12.87
CA ASP A 144 0.43 7.72 13.88
C ASP A 144 0.00 8.62 15.03
N GLU A 145 -1.31 8.76 15.23
CA GLU A 145 -1.91 9.45 16.37
C GLU A 145 -2.59 8.48 17.34
N LEU A 146 -2.71 7.21 16.96
CA LEU A 146 -3.48 6.23 17.72
C LEU A 146 -2.64 5.47 18.73
N GLU A 147 -1.32 5.41 18.54
CA GLU A 147 -0.39 4.65 19.38
C GLU A 147 -0.93 3.25 19.69
N LEU A 148 -1.26 2.48 18.62
CA LEU A 148 -1.88 1.16 18.78
C LEU A 148 -1.01 0.18 19.57
N ASP A 149 0.28 0.42 19.63
CA ASP A 149 1.24 -0.32 20.47
C ASP A 149 1.03 -0.09 21.98
N GLN A 150 0.36 0.99 22.37
CA GLN A 150 0.02 1.28 23.76
C GLN A 150 -1.31 0.66 24.19
N ILE A 151 -2.15 0.25 23.22
CA ILE A 151 -3.41 -0.43 23.49
C ILE A 151 -3.10 -1.87 23.91
N GLY A 152 -3.46 -2.25 25.12
CA GLY A 152 -3.09 -3.53 25.73
C GLY A 152 -2.09 -3.36 26.88
N GLU A 153 -1.22 -2.35 26.83
CA GLU A 153 -0.34 -2.00 27.95
C GLU A 153 -1.07 -1.20 29.04
N LYS A 154 -2.07 -0.44 28.65
CA LYS A 154 -2.87 0.40 29.53
C LYS A 154 -4.36 0.09 29.36
N LYS A 155 -5.16 0.26 30.43
CA LYS A 155 -6.62 0.19 30.34
C LYS A 155 -7.11 1.29 29.40
N THR A 156 -7.36 0.93 28.15
CA THR A 156 -7.72 1.86 27.06
C THR A 156 -9.08 1.51 26.51
N ALA A 157 -9.90 2.52 26.18
CA ALA A 157 -11.12 2.39 25.41
C ALA A 157 -11.01 3.20 24.13
N LEU A 158 -11.05 2.54 22.99
CA LEU A 158 -11.03 3.17 21.66
C LEU A 158 -12.48 3.33 21.15
N PHE A 159 -12.87 4.56 20.84
CA PHE A 159 -14.19 4.88 20.28
C PHE A 159 -14.06 5.27 18.81
N ALA A 160 -14.55 4.41 17.91
CA ALA A 160 -14.62 4.71 16.49
C ALA A 160 -16.02 5.23 16.14
N LEU A 161 -16.15 6.51 15.83
CA LEU A 161 -17.41 7.12 15.40
C LEU A 161 -17.60 6.89 13.92
N ILE A 162 -18.62 6.15 13.54
CA ILE A 162 -18.91 5.78 12.16
C ILE A 162 -20.29 6.34 11.79
N PRO A 163 -20.41 7.16 10.71
CA PRO A 163 -21.72 7.62 10.26
C PRO A 163 -22.61 6.45 9.81
N GLU A 164 -23.87 6.43 10.22
CA GLU A 164 -24.81 5.38 9.82
C GLU A 164 -25.24 5.51 8.35
N ASN A 165 -25.28 6.73 7.85
CA ASN A 165 -25.77 7.07 6.50
C ASN A 165 -24.66 7.12 5.43
N ASP A 166 -23.40 7.00 5.80
CA ASP A 166 -22.27 7.04 4.87
C ASP A 166 -21.29 5.89 5.12
N THR A 167 -21.22 4.98 4.16
CA THR A 167 -20.32 3.82 4.20
C THR A 167 -19.00 4.06 3.46
N SER A 168 -18.78 5.25 2.90
CA SER A 168 -17.64 5.56 2.03
C SER A 168 -16.29 5.34 2.68
N PHE A 169 -16.20 5.54 4.00
CA PHE A 169 -14.96 5.42 4.76
C PHE A 169 -14.90 4.18 5.68
N ASN A 170 -15.86 3.27 5.59
CA ASN A 170 -15.85 2.04 6.40
C ASN A 170 -14.61 1.17 6.19
N PHE A 171 -13.95 1.30 5.04
CA PHE A 171 -12.70 0.59 4.75
C PHE A 171 -11.58 0.97 5.73
N ILE A 172 -11.52 2.23 6.20
CA ILE A 172 -10.54 2.71 7.19
C ILE A 172 -10.75 2.00 8.52
N VAL A 173 -12.01 1.86 8.93
CA VAL A 173 -12.37 1.15 10.17
C VAL A 173 -11.95 -0.32 10.08
N GLY A 174 -12.17 -0.96 8.91
CA GLY A 174 -11.70 -2.32 8.67
C GLY A 174 -10.17 -2.45 8.73
N MET A 175 -9.45 -1.47 8.19
CA MET A 175 -8.00 -1.40 8.27
C MET A 175 -7.52 -1.18 9.72
N LEU A 176 -8.15 -0.25 10.44
CA LEU A 176 -7.85 0.04 11.84
C LEU A 176 -7.99 -1.23 12.71
N TYR A 177 -9.12 -1.91 12.65
CA TYR A 177 -9.31 -3.14 13.43
C TYR A 177 -8.28 -4.21 13.07
N THR A 178 -7.96 -4.37 11.80
CA THR A 178 -6.96 -5.35 11.40
C THR A 178 -5.58 -5.02 11.97
N GLN A 179 -5.14 -3.76 11.88
CA GLN A 179 -3.85 -3.34 12.44
C GLN A 179 -3.84 -3.43 13.97
N LEU A 180 -4.92 -2.99 14.63
CA LEU A 180 -5.04 -3.09 16.08
C LEU A 180 -4.88 -4.54 16.57
N PHE A 181 -5.63 -5.48 15.99
CA PHE A 181 -5.51 -6.88 16.40
C PHE A 181 -4.15 -7.49 16.06
N GLN A 182 -3.56 -7.12 14.91
CA GLN A 182 -2.20 -7.56 14.57
C GLN A 182 -1.19 -7.07 15.60
N GLN A 183 -1.29 -5.81 16.01
CA GLN A 183 -0.40 -5.24 17.03
C GLN A 183 -0.59 -5.91 18.39
N LEU A 184 -1.83 -6.14 18.82
CA LEU A 184 -2.13 -6.85 20.06
C LEU A 184 -1.58 -8.29 20.05
N TYR A 185 -1.75 -9.03 18.94
CA TYR A 185 -1.17 -10.37 18.82
C TYR A 185 0.37 -10.34 18.82
N TYR A 186 0.96 -9.38 18.13
CA TYR A 186 2.41 -9.21 18.14
C TYR A 186 2.94 -8.97 19.57
N GLN A 187 2.31 -8.08 20.33
CA GLN A 187 2.66 -7.81 21.72
C GLN A 187 2.47 -9.06 22.60
N ALA A 188 1.34 -9.75 22.46
CA ALA A 188 1.09 -10.97 23.23
C ALA A 188 2.15 -12.04 22.98
N ASP A 189 2.49 -12.30 21.71
CA ASP A 189 3.37 -13.39 21.32
C ASP A 189 4.85 -13.08 21.56
N PHE A 190 5.28 -11.86 21.28
CA PHE A 190 6.71 -11.51 21.27
C PHE A 190 7.15 -10.64 22.45
N VAL A 191 6.25 -9.85 23.05
CA VAL A 191 6.59 -8.97 24.19
C VAL A 191 6.19 -9.61 25.51
N HIS A 192 4.97 -10.15 25.60
CA HIS A 192 4.39 -10.65 26.86
C HIS A 192 4.32 -12.18 26.96
N THR A 193 5.00 -12.91 26.10
CA THR A 193 5.07 -14.39 26.14
C THR A 193 3.71 -15.09 26.19
N GLY A 194 2.74 -14.59 25.40
CA GLY A 194 1.40 -15.16 25.25
C GLY A 194 0.34 -14.63 26.24
N ARG A 195 0.63 -13.50 26.91
CA ARG A 195 -0.33 -12.83 27.82
C ARG A 195 -0.37 -11.34 27.52
N LEU A 196 -1.57 -10.81 27.36
CA LEU A 196 -1.90 -9.39 27.39
C LEU A 196 -2.64 -9.07 28.67
#